data_3c43d29155959ce00e2ab9e9a5e4272f
#
_entry.id   3c43d29155959ce00e2ab9e9a5e4272f
#
_cell.length_a   1.000
_cell.length_b   1.000
_cell.length_c   1.000
_cell.angle_alpha   90.00
_cell.angle_beta   90.00
_cell.angle_gamma   90.00
#
_symmetry.space_group_name_H-M   'P 1'
#
loop_
_entity.id
_entity.type
_entity.pdbx_description
1 polymer ?
#
loop_
_entity_poly.entity_id
_entity_poly.type
_entity_poly.pdbx_seq_one_letter_code
_entity_poly.pdbx_strand_id
1 'polypeptide(L)'
;MKKSFLSLLFIIPLLVTCSNFTEARAAEGDVGYSVQAHIPANQIDKRQTYFDLKMQPKQKQTVEIDVLNSSNEEIQVEAAINYASTNRTGVIDYTKNDLTKKDKSLEYPLPELAKIPDDQKLLTIPVNGKKTVQVMIEMPAESIDGVVLGAVEFKKKNTNETKKTKGVSLKNEYSYIVGMQLSETDKQVKPHMNLLSIKPALINYHTAIVAKLQNDQPVILENLSIDAKVYQQNSDKLLYQTKKTDMKMAPNSNFDFGIDWENQPLKEGKYRLKMTATNGVETWTWDEAFTIGKEGQNLNKEAVNLEKTNTWLYVAIAAGVVLIALIIILVIRKRRNKQEK
;
A
#
# COMPACT_ATOMS: atom_id res chain seq x y z
N MET A 1 -65.07 -30.57 46.21
CA MET A 1 -63.67 -31.00 46.34
C MET A 1 -62.79 -30.10 45.50
N LYS A 2 -62.19 -29.08 46.15
CA LYS A 2 -61.32 -28.08 45.50
C LYS A 2 -59.85 -28.46 45.72
N LYS A 3 -59.11 -28.69 44.64
CA LYS A 3 -57.65 -28.88 44.71
C LYS A 3 -56.98 -27.56 44.36
N SER A 4 -56.37 -26.92 45.34
CA SER A 4 -55.56 -25.72 45.23
C SER A 4 -54.18 -26.11 44.62
N PHE A 5 -53.82 -25.51 43.46
CA PHE A 5 -52.49 -25.57 42.92
C PHE A 5 -51.63 -24.47 43.51
N LEU A 6 -50.66 -24.84 44.32
CA LEU A 6 -49.69 -23.92 44.92
C LEU A 6 -48.56 -23.69 43.88
N SER A 7 -48.54 -22.48 43.30
CA SER A 7 -47.53 -22.06 42.33
C SER A 7 -46.29 -21.58 43.14
N LEU A 8 -45.22 -22.36 43.07
CA LEU A 8 -43.93 -22.03 43.65
C LEU A 8 -43.18 -21.07 42.72
N LEU A 9 -43.16 -19.77 43.06
CA LEU A 9 -42.44 -18.73 42.34
C LEU A 9 -40.96 -18.79 42.74
N PHE A 10 -40.11 -19.32 41.86
CA PHE A 10 -38.68 -19.31 42.04
C PHE A 10 -38.16 -17.93 41.62
N ILE A 11 -37.84 -17.10 42.62
CA ILE A 11 -37.15 -15.82 42.40
C ILE A 11 -35.64 -16.14 42.32
N ILE A 12 -35.08 -16.06 41.11
CA ILE A 12 -33.65 -16.09 40.88
C ILE A 12 -33.12 -14.66 41.13
N PRO A 13 -32.23 -14.44 42.08
CA PRO A 13 -31.58 -13.13 42.24
C PRO A 13 -30.58 -12.96 41.07
N LEU A 14 -30.89 -11.99 40.21
CA LEU A 14 -30.00 -11.52 39.15
C LEU A 14 -28.82 -10.78 39.84
N LEU A 15 -27.72 -11.49 40.01
CA LEU A 15 -26.44 -10.89 40.43
C LEU A 15 -25.95 -10.01 39.29
N VAL A 16 -26.25 -8.72 39.38
CA VAL A 16 -25.61 -7.70 38.53
C VAL A 16 -24.18 -7.53 39.07
N THR A 17 -23.25 -8.29 38.46
CA THR A 17 -21.83 -8.00 38.62
C THR A 17 -21.57 -6.73 37.80
N CYS A 18 -21.43 -5.60 38.45
CA CYS A 18 -20.81 -4.41 37.85
C CYS A 18 -19.37 -4.76 37.53
N SER A 19 -19.17 -5.27 36.32
CA SER A 19 -17.87 -5.32 35.67
C SER A 19 -17.47 -3.86 35.47
N ASN A 20 -16.53 -3.36 36.26
CA ASN A 20 -15.80 -2.15 35.92
C ASN A 20 -15.09 -2.42 34.58
N PHE A 21 -15.73 -2.05 33.47
CA PHE A 21 -15.03 -1.87 32.20
C PHE A 21 -14.10 -0.68 32.44
N THR A 22 -12.88 -0.94 32.87
CA THR A 22 -11.77 -0.05 32.66
C THR A 22 -11.68 0.06 31.12
N GLU A 23 -12.16 1.17 30.58
CA GLU A 23 -11.79 1.55 29.23
C GLU A 23 -10.26 1.50 29.19
N ALA A 24 -9.72 0.49 28.51
CA ALA A 24 -8.35 0.52 28.07
C ALA A 24 -8.29 1.66 27.04
N ARG A 25 -8.10 2.89 27.50
CA ARG A 25 -7.56 3.95 26.69
C ARG A 25 -6.24 3.39 26.20
N ALA A 26 -6.19 3.03 24.91
CA ALA A 26 -4.92 2.97 24.23
C ALA A 26 -4.27 4.33 24.54
N ALA A 27 -3.17 4.31 25.30
CA ALA A 27 -2.34 5.48 25.42
C ALA A 27 -2.01 5.86 23.97
N GLU A 28 -2.57 6.96 23.47
CA GLU A 28 -2.01 7.66 22.33
C GLU A 28 -0.57 7.88 22.74
N GLY A 29 0.34 7.07 22.18
CA GLY A 29 1.73 7.13 22.51
C GLY A 29 2.20 8.51 22.12
N ASP A 30 2.33 9.40 23.08
CA ASP A 30 3.01 10.69 22.88
C ASP A 30 4.38 10.35 22.31
N VAL A 31 4.57 10.68 21.01
CA VAL A 31 5.82 10.42 20.29
C VAL A 31 6.98 11.15 20.98
N GLY A 32 6.63 12.12 21.85
CA GLY A 32 7.56 12.88 22.68
C GLY A 32 8.34 13.94 21.91
N TYR A 33 7.99 14.21 20.65
CA TYR A 33 8.55 15.31 19.86
C TYR A 33 7.56 15.75 18.78
N SER A 34 7.77 16.94 18.22
CA SER A 34 7.00 17.48 17.10
C SER A 34 7.90 18.28 16.17
N VAL A 35 7.39 18.59 14.97
CA VAL A 35 8.10 19.40 13.97
C VAL A 35 7.22 20.55 13.51
N GLN A 36 7.85 21.71 13.21
CA GLN A 36 7.15 22.90 12.74
C GLN A 36 7.95 23.59 11.64
N ALA A 37 7.37 23.68 10.44
CA ALA A 37 7.97 24.41 9.33
C ALA A 37 7.81 25.93 9.49
N HIS A 38 8.88 26.69 9.21
CA HIS A 38 8.82 28.13 9.11
C HIS A 38 8.44 28.50 7.66
N ILE A 39 7.18 28.90 7.47
CA ILE A 39 6.62 29.15 6.15
C ILE A 39 7.16 30.47 5.57
N PRO A 40 7.89 30.42 4.43
CA PRO A 40 8.53 31.61 3.85
C PRO A 40 7.56 32.47 3.02
N ALA A 41 8.04 33.62 2.56
CA ALA A 41 7.21 34.60 1.85
C ALA A 41 6.71 34.09 0.47
N ASN A 42 7.50 33.25 -0.21
CA ASN A 42 7.19 32.66 -1.53
C ASN A 42 6.37 31.37 -1.45
N GLN A 43 5.77 31.08 -0.30
CA GLN A 43 4.79 30.01 -0.15
C GLN A 43 3.55 30.31 -0.98
N ILE A 44 3.07 29.35 -1.79
CA ILE A 44 1.89 29.49 -2.67
C ILE A 44 0.62 29.60 -1.83
N ASP A 45 0.35 28.59 -0.96
CA ASP A 45 -0.76 28.63 0.00
C ASP A 45 -0.24 28.71 1.44
N LYS A 46 -0.34 29.88 2.05
CA LYS A 46 0.14 30.15 3.43
C LYS A 46 -0.65 29.43 4.52
N ARG A 47 -1.75 28.78 4.20
CA ARG A 47 -2.54 27.97 5.16
C ARG A 47 -1.96 26.55 5.33
N GLN A 48 -1.09 26.13 4.42
CA GLN A 48 -0.44 24.84 4.49
C GLN A 48 0.67 24.83 5.54
N THR A 49 0.87 23.68 6.18
CA THR A 49 1.91 23.45 7.19
C THR A 49 3.16 22.75 6.62
N TYR A 50 3.18 22.51 5.33
CA TYR A 50 4.30 21.99 4.55
C TYR A 50 4.77 23.05 3.55
N PHE A 51 5.92 22.84 2.93
CA PHE A 51 6.45 23.78 1.94
C PHE A 51 5.83 23.55 0.57
N ASP A 52 5.21 24.60 0.02
CA ASP A 52 4.70 24.67 -1.36
C ASP A 52 5.24 25.99 -1.96
N LEU A 53 6.45 25.90 -2.55
CA LEU A 53 7.26 27.06 -2.85
C LEU A 53 7.26 27.37 -4.35
N LYS A 54 6.99 28.65 -4.66
CA LYS A 54 7.24 29.21 -5.98
C LYS A 54 8.69 29.69 -6.05
N MET A 55 9.46 29.05 -6.92
CA MET A 55 10.89 29.30 -7.08
C MET A 55 11.18 29.87 -8.48
N GLN A 56 12.42 30.28 -8.71
CA GLN A 56 12.95 30.68 -10.02
C GLN A 56 14.14 29.79 -10.38
N PRO A 57 14.46 29.61 -11.68
CA PRO A 57 15.68 28.93 -12.12
C PRO A 57 16.92 29.52 -11.44
N LYS A 58 17.85 28.67 -11.00
CA LYS A 58 19.06 29.01 -10.23
C LYS A 58 18.83 29.68 -8.87
N GLN A 59 17.58 29.83 -8.43
CA GLN A 59 17.30 30.41 -7.12
C GLN A 59 17.86 29.51 -6.01
N LYS A 60 18.53 30.16 -5.06
CA LYS A 60 18.98 29.57 -3.80
C LYS A 60 18.13 30.11 -2.66
N GLN A 61 17.65 29.23 -1.82
CA GLN A 61 16.84 29.59 -0.65
C GLN A 61 17.11 28.62 0.49
N THR A 62 17.15 29.14 1.71
CA THR A 62 17.15 28.29 2.92
C THR A 62 15.79 28.41 3.58
N VAL A 63 15.20 27.28 3.94
CA VAL A 63 14.01 27.18 4.78
C VAL A 63 14.37 26.49 6.08
N GLU A 64 13.57 26.71 7.12
CA GLU A 64 13.86 26.23 8.47
C GLU A 64 12.72 25.38 9.00
N ILE A 65 13.07 24.34 9.77
CA ILE A 65 12.12 23.47 10.44
C ILE A 65 12.58 23.32 11.89
N ASP A 66 11.71 23.67 12.83
CA ASP A 66 11.93 23.43 14.25
C ASP A 66 11.58 21.99 14.59
N VAL A 67 12.43 21.35 15.38
CA VAL A 67 12.18 20.06 16.03
C VAL A 67 12.13 20.28 17.54
N LEU A 68 10.97 20.04 18.14
CA LEU A 68 10.69 20.31 19.54
C LEU A 68 10.60 19.00 20.30
N ASN A 69 11.34 18.87 21.38
CA ASN A 69 11.27 17.74 22.30
C ASN A 69 10.27 18.06 23.41
N SER A 70 9.14 17.35 23.48
CA SER A 70 8.14 17.46 24.54
C SER A 70 8.28 16.39 25.62
N SER A 71 9.27 15.51 25.47
CA SER A 71 9.49 14.43 26.43
C SER A 71 10.32 14.87 27.63
N ASN A 72 10.37 14.03 28.66
CA ASN A 72 11.15 14.24 29.88
C ASN A 72 12.58 13.65 29.80
N GLU A 73 13.03 13.28 28.61
CA GLU A 73 14.39 12.77 28.33
C GLU A 73 15.00 13.48 27.13
N GLU A 74 16.32 13.50 27.05
CA GLU A 74 17.04 13.93 25.84
C GLU A 74 16.78 12.94 24.72
N ILE A 75 16.51 13.43 23.50
CA ILE A 75 16.24 12.60 22.34
C ILE A 75 17.23 12.87 21.22
N GLN A 76 17.47 11.84 20.40
CA GLN A 76 18.15 11.99 19.13
C GLN A 76 17.14 11.85 17.97
N VAL A 77 17.20 12.80 17.02
CA VAL A 77 16.34 12.81 15.83
C VAL A 77 17.23 12.92 14.60
N GLU A 78 17.07 11.98 13.70
CA GLU A 78 17.72 11.98 12.39
C GLU A 78 16.85 12.74 11.38
N ALA A 79 17.45 13.67 10.62
CA ALA A 79 16.81 14.42 9.57
C ALA A 79 17.36 13.97 8.20
N ALA A 80 16.46 13.62 7.28
CA ALA A 80 16.79 13.18 5.93
C ALA A 80 15.89 13.83 4.88
N ILE A 81 16.43 14.05 3.67
CA ILE A 81 15.65 14.52 2.53
C ILE A 81 15.32 13.34 1.64
N ASN A 82 14.04 13.18 1.34
CA ASN A 82 13.50 12.08 0.57
C ASN A 82 12.78 12.59 -0.69
N TYR A 83 12.82 11.83 -1.78
CA TYR A 83 11.97 12.09 -2.94
C TYR A 83 10.61 11.40 -2.76
N ALA A 84 9.57 11.95 -3.40
CA ALA A 84 8.27 11.33 -3.41
C ALA A 84 8.23 10.12 -4.36
N SER A 85 7.61 9.05 -3.92
CA SER A 85 7.35 7.85 -4.72
C SER A 85 5.90 7.42 -4.55
N THR A 86 5.46 6.42 -5.30
CA THR A 86 4.12 5.84 -5.13
C THR A 86 4.25 4.44 -4.57
N ASN A 87 3.52 4.15 -3.49
CA ASN A 87 3.50 2.80 -2.92
C ASN A 87 2.45 1.90 -3.60
N ARG A 88 2.45 0.60 -3.28
CA ARG A 88 1.53 -0.39 -3.88
C ARG A 88 0.04 -0.13 -3.63
N THR A 89 -0.29 0.68 -2.64
CA THR A 89 -1.68 1.03 -2.34
C THR A 89 -2.16 2.25 -3.11
N GLY A 90 -1.29 2.89 -3.90
CA GLY A 90 -1.61 4.11 -4.64
C GLY A 90 -1.63 5.34 -3.71
N VAL A 91 -0.70 5.39 -2.76
CA VAL A 91 -0.49 6.53 -1.86
C VAL A 91 0.92 7.07 -2.09
N ILE A 92 1.07 8.38 -2.06
CA ILE A 92 2.38 9.03 -2.15
C ILE A 92 3.18 8.73 -0.88
N ASP A 93 4.39 8.20 -1.07
CA ASP A 93 5.32 7.79 -0.02
C ASP A 93 6.55 8.70 -0.06
N TYR A 94 6.91 9.25 1.09
CA TYR A 94 8.01 10.18 1.27
C TYR A 94 9.18 9.60 2.09
N THR A 95 9.30 8.27 2.12
CA THR A 95 10.34 7.57 2.90
C THR A 95 11.52 7.07 2.04
N LYS A 96 11.61 7.49 0.77
CA LYS A 96 12.61 6.99 -0.19
C LYS A 96 13.72 8.01 -0.42
N ASN A 97 14.97 7.58 -0.21
CA ASN A 97 16.17 8.39 -0.49
C ASN A 97 17.21 7.66 -1.35
N ASP A 98 17.03 6.37 -1.64
CA ASP A 98 17.92 5.60 -2.51
C ASP A 98 17.66 5.97 -3.98
N LEU A 99 18.45 6.88 -4.49
CA LEU A 99 18.34 7.40 -5.86
C LEU A 99 18.59 6.34 -6.95
N THR A 100 19.21 5.21 -6.61
CA THR A 100 19.41 4.11 -7.58
C THR A 100 18.09 3.41 -7.94
N LYS A 101 17.06 3.59 -7.12
CA LYS A 101 15.73 3.00 -7.27
C LYS A 101 14.66 3.99 -7.74
N LYS A 102 15.04 5.25 -8.00
CA LYS A 102 14.10 6.25 -8.51
C LYS A 102 13.57 5.86 -9.89
N ASP A 103 12.41 6.37 -10.25
CA ASP A 103 11.91 6.23 -11.63
C ASP A 103 12.85 6.94 -12.60
N LYS A 104 13.00 6.39 -13.81
CA LYS A 104 13.88 6.95 -14.83
C LYS A 104 13.41 8.33 -15.32
N SER A 105 12.11 8.60 -15.25
CA SER A 105 11.53 9.90 -15.61
C SER A 105 11.76 10.97 -14.55
N LEU A 106 12.17 10.60 -13.30
CA LEU A 106 12.47 11.57 -12.24
C LEU A 106 13.85 12.18 -12.47
N GLU A 107 13.89 13.28 -13.22
CA GLU A 107 15.11 13.99 -13.57
C GLU A 107 15.68 14.76 -12.37
N TYR A 108 14.82 15.48 -11.65
CA TYR A 108 15.19 16.34 -10.51
C TYR A 108 14.62 15.82 -9.19
N PRO A 109 15.22 14.76 -8.58
CA PRO A 109 14.78 14.30 -7.27
C PRO A 109 15.14 15.32 -6.18
N LEU A 110 14.25 15.56 -5.23
CA LEU A 110 14.46 16.55 -4.17
C LEU A 110 15.82 16.43 -3.46
N PRO A 111 16.38 15.24 -3.15
CA PRO A 111 17.69 15.12 -2.50
C PRO A 111 18.87 15.64 -3.32
N GLU A 112 18.71 15.88 -4.62
CA GLU A 112 19.73 16.51 -5.47
C GLU A 112 19.61 18.06 -5.43
N LEU A 113 18.40 18.58 -5.20
CA LEU A 113 18.11 20.01 -5.16
C LEU A 113 18.16 20.61 -3.75
N ALA A 114 17.99 19.79 -2.72
CA ALA A 114 17.95 20.26 -1.33
C ALA A 114 18.97 19.52 -0.46
N LYS A 115 19.54 20.22 0.50
CA LYS A 115 20.58 19.67 1.40
C LYS A 115 20.38 20.14 2.83
N ILE A 116 20.62 19.25 3.77
CA ILE A 116 20.74 19.56 5.20
C ILE A 116 22.24 19.57 5.55
N PRO A 117 22.76 20.57 6.28
CA PRO A 117 24.13 20.56 6.78
C PRO A 117 24.43 19.28 7.57
N ASP A 118 25.65 18.73 7.42
CA ASP A 118 25.98 17.43 8.00
C ASP A 118 25.88 17.41 9.53
N ASP A 119 26.17 18.51 10.19
CA ASP A 119 26.02 18.70 11.64
C ASP A 119 24.54 18.79 12.11
N GLN A 120 23.61 18.93 11.18
CA GLN A 120 22.15 19.00 11.45
C GLN A 120 21.41 17.73 11.00
N LYS A 121 22.08 16.76 10.43
CA LYS A 121 21.47 15.47 10.05
C LYS A 121 21.14 14.58 11.24
N LEU A 122 21.85 14.76 12.36
CA LEU A 122 21.55 14.08 13.61
C LEU A 122 21.51 15.11 14.74
N LEU A 123 20.31 15.35 15.24
CA LEU A 123 20.05 16.34 16.28
C LEU A 123 20.01 15.65 17.66
N THR A 124 20.73 16.20 18.62
CA THR A 124 20.53 15.89 20.04
C THR A 124 19.73 17.03 20.65
N ILE A 125 18.52 16.75 21.13
CA ILE A 125 17.56 17.75 21.60
C ILE A 125 17.31 17.52 23.09
N PRO A 126 17.69 18.49 23.95
CA PRO A 126 17.51 18.34 25.40
C PRO A 126 16.03 18.30 25.80
N VAL A 127 15.78 17.91 27.04
CA VAL A 127 14.42 17.91 27.64
C VAL A 127 13.73 19.25 27.46
N ASN A 128 12.52 19.24 26.93
CA ASN A 128 11.73 20.45 26.62
C ASN A 128 12.47 21.45 25.73
N GLY A 129 13.50 21.01 25.00
CA GLY A 129 14.31 21.82 24.13
C GLY A 129 13.84 21.86 22.68
N LYS A 130 14.51 22.70 21.92
CA LYS A 130 14.26 22.88 20.49
C LYS A 130 15.58 22.94 19.72
N LYS A 131 15.59 22.38 18.51
CA LYS A 131 16.64 22.56 17.49
C LYS A 131 15.99 22.93 16.17
N THR A 132 16.65 23.85 15.44
CA THR A 132 16.21 24.26 14.11
C THR A 132 17.09 23.58 13.07
N VAL A 133 16.49 22.99 12.06
CA VAL A 133 17.17 22.40 10.89
C VAL A 133 17.01 23.33 9.72
N GLN A 134 18.11 23.62 9.05
CA GLN A 134 18.16 24.39 7.83
C GLN A 134 18.16 23.47 6.61
N VAL A 135 17.28 23.75 5.67
CA VAL A 135 17.22 23.06 4.39
C VAL A 135 17.60 24.05 3.29
N MET A 136 18.76 23.87 2.72
CA MET A 136 19.30 24.68 1.64
C MET A 136 18.82 24.11 0.31
N ILE A 137 18.04 24.92 -0.44
CA ILE A 137 17.47 24.56 -1.74
C ILE A 137 18.23 25.30 -2.82
N GLU A 138 18.58 24.63 -3.91
CA GLU A 138 19.18 25.21 -5.11
C GLU A 138 18.46 24.65 -6.34
N MET A 139 17.71 25.53 -7.05
CA MET A 139 17.00 25.15 -8.26
C MET A 139 17.96 25.01 -9.44
N PRO A 140 17.66 24.12 -10.42
CA PRO A 140 18.50 23.91 -11.60
C PRO A 140 18.54 25.16 -12.48
N ALA A 141 19.46 25.16 -13.44
CA ALA A 141 19.60 26.28 -14.39
C ALA A 141 18.47 26.30 -15.43
N GLU A 142 17.97 25.13 -15.79
CA GLU A 142 16.86 24.97 -16.71
C GLU A 142 15.54 25.06 -15.97
N SER A 143 14.57 25.73 -16.59
CA SER A 143 13.25 25.88 -15.96
C SER A 143 12.50 24.57 -15.94
N ILE A 144 11.90 24.25 -14.81
CA ILE A 144 11.08 23.04 -14.60
C ILE A 144 9.61 23.41 -14.75
N ASP A 145 8.90 22.74 -15.68
CA ASP A 145 7.44 22.73 -15.72
C ASP A 145 6.89 21.69 -14.75
N GLY A 146 5.78 21.99 -14.08
CA GLY A 146 5.18 21.09 -13.09
C GLY A 146 5.83 21.19 -11.71
N VAL A 147 5.95 20.08 -11.00
CA VAL A 147 6.36 20.05 -9.60
C VAL A 147 7.48 19.06 -9.31
N VAL A 148 8.45 19.47 -8.50
CA VAL A 148 9.36 18.58 -7.79
C VAL A 148 8.75 18.29 -6.43
N LEU A 149 8.56 17.03 -6.08
CA LEU A 149 7.90 16.62 -4.86
C LEU A 149 8.81 15.72 -4.02
N GLY A 150 8.90 16.03 -2.75
CA GLY A 150 9.61 15.22 -1.76
C GLY A 150 9.26 15.68 -0.34
N ALA A 151 10.13 15.39 0.60
CA ALA A 151 9.93 15.78 1.99
C ALA A 151 11.23 15.78 2.79
N VAL A 152 11.17 16.43 3.96
CA VAL A 152 12.15 16.24 5.04
C VAL A 152 11.53 15.29 6.06
N GLU A 153 12.18 14.16 6.30
CA GLU A 153 11.80 13.17 7.30
C GLU A 153 12.61 13.40 8.57
N PHE A 154 11.92 13.36 9.71
CA PHE A 154 12.50 13.44 11.04
C PHE A 154 12.18 12.14 11.79
N LYS A 155 13.19 11.32 12.05
CA LYS A 155 13.04 10.00 12.68
C LYS A 155 13.72 9.98 14.03
N LYS A 156 12.95 9.71 15.10
CA LYS A 156 13.51 9.54 16.45
C LYS A 156 14.40 8.29 16.48
N LYS A 157 15.67 8.46 16.84
CA LYS A 157 16.59 7.35 17.01
C LYS A 157 16.36 6.69 18.36
N ASN A 158 16.09 5.41 18.34
CA ASN A 158 15.94 4.66 19.58
C ASN A 158 17.33 4.35 20.16
N THR A 159 17.70 5.04 21.22
CA THR A 159 18.96 4.83 21.96
C THR A 159 18.93 3.60 22.89
N ASN A 160 17.74 3.09 23.19
CA ASN A 160 17.58 1.88 24.00
C ASN A 160 17.69 0.63 23.11
N GLU A 161 18.90 0.13 22.89
CA GLU A 161 19.13 -1.27 22.54
C GLU A 161 18.68 -2.13 23.73
N THR A 162 17.38 -2.37 23.81
CA THR A 162 16.83 -3.24 24.85
C THR A 162 17.32 -4.66 24.65
N LYS A 163 17.90 -5.20 25.76
CA LYS A 163 18.18 -6.60 26.03
C LYS A 163 17.32 -7.52 25.17
N LYS A 164 17.99 -8.43 24.44
CA LYS A 164 17.34 -9.51 23.66
C LYS A 164 16.41 -10.29 24.61
N THR A 165 15.17 -9.87 24.69
CA THR A 165 14.09 -10.69 25.31
C THR A 165 13.77 -11.78 24.29
N LYS A 166 13.81 -13.05 24.73
CA LYS A 166 13.32 -14.17 23.93
C LYS A 166 11.82 -13.96 23.69
N GLY A 167 11.45 -13.61 22.45
CA GLY A 167 10.06 -13.38 22.06
C GLY A 167 9.98 -12.42 20.87
N VAL A 168 8.80 -12.35 20.21
CA VAL A 168 8.52 -11.36 19.17
C VAL A 168 8.25 -10.02 19.88
N SER A 169 9.13 -9.04 19.69
CA SER A 169 8.94 -7.66 20.16
C SER A 169 8.50 -6.81 18.98
N LEU A 170 7.31 -6.22 19.06
CA LEU A 170 6.85 -5.19 18.13
C LEU A 170 7.43 -3.85 18.56
N LYS A 171 8.25 -3.24 17.71
CA LYS A 171 8.83 -1.92 17.95
C LYS A 171 8.19 -0.94 16.97
N ASN A 172 7.43 0.01 17.47
CA ASN A 172 6.90 1.10 16.66
C ASN A 172 8.00 2.17 16.51
N GLU A 173 8.31 2.52 15.27
CA GLU A 173 9.15 3.65 14.94
C GLU A 173 8.26 4.76 14.35
N TYR A 174 8.34 5.94 14.95
CA TYR A 174 7.59 7.10 14.48
C TYR A 174 8.52 8.07 13.77
N SER A 175 8.08 8.58 12.62
CA SER A 175 8.73 9.69 11.95
C SER A 175 7.73 10.79 11.60
N TYR A 176 8.18 12.02 11.62
CA TYR A 176 7.43 13.16 11.08
C TYR A 176 7.92 13.47 9.67
N ILE A 177 6.98 13.77 8.79
CA ILE A 177 7.25 14.13 7.40
C ILE A 177 6.79 15.58 7.17
N VAL A 178 7.71 16.44 6.79
CA VAL A 178 7.38 17.80 6.31
C VAL A 178 7.50 17.78 4.80
N GLY A 179 6.37 17.77 4.10
CA GLY A 179 6.31 17.78 2.63
C GLY A 179 7.01 19.02 2.05
N MET A 180 7.64 18.85 0.89
CA MET A 180 8.25 19.93 0.13
C MET A 180 7.91 19.77 -1.33
N GLN A 181 7.15 20.74 -1.84
CA GLN A 181 6.79 20.90 -3.24
C GLN A 181 7.46 22.17 -3.78
N LEU A 182 8.19 22.01 -4.89
CA LEU A 182 8.85 23.11 -5.57
C LEU A 182 8.28 23.24 -6.98
N SER A 183 7.96 24.47 -7.41
CA SER A 183 7.49 24.77 -8.77
C SER A 183 8.10 26.08 -9.28
N GLU A 184 8.28 26.20 -10.60
CA GLU A 184 8.84 27.41 -11.21
C GLU A 184 7.85 28.11 -12.14
N THR A 185 7.05 27.35 -12.88
CA THR A 185 6.11 27.90 -13.85
C THR A 185 4.66 27.66 -13.42
N ASP A 186 3.71 28.33 -14.07
CA ASP A 186 2.27 28.09 -13.91
C ASP A 186 1.72 27.23 -15.07
N LYS A 187 2.61 26.67 -15.88
CA LYS A 187 2.23 25.83 -17.00
C LYS A 187 1.58 24.55 -16.52
N GLN A 188 0.38 24.30 -17.03
CA GLN A 188 -0.35 23.09 -16.74
C GLN A 188 0.31 21.90 -17.45
N VAL A 189 0.83 20.95 -16.67
CA VAL A 189 1.36 19.69 -17.18
C VAL A 189 0.23 18.66 -17.20
N LYS A 190 0.01 18.07 -18.37
CA LYS A 190 -0.96 16.96 -18.51
C LYS A 190 -0.40 15.69 -17.90
N PRO A 191 -1.14 15.00 -17.03
CA PRO A 191 -0.72 13.68 -16.55
C PRO A 191 -0.69 12.68 -17.70
N HIS A 192 0.25 11.74 -17.62
CA HIS A 192 0.37 10.63 -18.56
C HIS A 192 0.73 9.35 -17.82
N MET A 193 0.08 8.24 -18.21
CA MET A 193 0.32 6.94 -17.59
C MET A 193 0.79 5.90 -18.59
N ASN A 194 1.79 5.12 -18.18
CA ASN A 194 2.30 3.95 -18.90
C ASN A 194 2.06 2.66 -18.12
N LEU A 195 1.80 1.58 -18.84
CA LEU A 195 1.89 0.21 -18.34
C LEU A 195 3.26 -0.35 -18.74
N LEU A 196 4.18 -0.46 -17.80
CA LEU A 196 5.57 -0.86 -18.06
C LEU A 196 5.76 -2.38 -18.12
N SER A 197 5.04 -3.15 -17.34
CA SER A 197 5.14 -4.60 -17.31
C SER A 197 3.96 -5.25 -16.61
N ILE A 198 3.73 -6.54 -16.92
CA ILE A 198 2.75 -7.40 -16.26
C ILE A 198 3.49 -8.67 -15.86
N LYS A 199 3.48 -9.05 -14.57
CA LYS A 199 4.23 -10.20 -14.06
C LYS A 199 3.47 -10.94 -12.96
N PRO A 200 3.58 -12.27 -12.85
CA PRO A 200 3.14 -13.00 -11.67
C PRO A 200 4.03 -12.63 -10.47
N ALA A 201 3.43 -12.54 -9.29
CA ALA A 201 4.11 -12.18 -8.06
C ALA A 201 3.38 -12.70 -6.82
N LEU A 202 3.98 -12.51 -5.65
CA LEU A 202 3.30 -12.60 -4.37
C LEU A 202 3.17 -11.21 -3.74
N ILE A 203 1.99 -10.93 -3.22
CA ILE A 203 1.73 -9.76 -2.40
C ILE A 203 1.33 -10.26 -1.00
N ASN A 204 2.14 -9.95 0.00
CA ASN A 204 1.96 -10.48 1.36
C ASN A 204 1.84 -12.02 1.38
N TYR A 205 2.65 -12.71 0.58
CA TYR A 205 2.62 -14.17 0.37
C TYR A 205 1.34 -14.71 -0.28
N HIS A 206 0.44 -13.86 -0.81
CA HIS A 206 -0.71 -14.28 -1.61
C HIS A 206 -0.43 -14.12 -3.10
N THR A 207 -0.94 -15.05 -3.90
CA THR A 207 -0.79 -15.02 -5.36
C THR A 207 -1.44 -13.80 -5.98
N ALA A 208 -0.74 -13.15 -6.90
CA ALA A 208 -1.19 -11.96 -7.58
C ALA A 208 -0.55 -11.84 -8.97
N ILE A 209 -1.14 -11.02 -9.82
CA ILE A 209 -0.47 -10.42 -10.98
C ILE A 209 -0.17 -8.96 -10.65
N VAL A 210 1.03 -8.53 -10.91
CA VAL A 210 1.48 -7.15 -10.73
C VAL A 210 1.56 -6.47 -12.08
N ALA A 211 0.79 -5.39 -12.25
CA ALA A 211 0.90 -4.46 -13.35
C ALA A 211 1.72 -3.25 -12.87
N LYS A 212 2.92 -3.03 -13.43
CA LYS A 212 3.75 -1.87 -13.11
C LYS A 212 3.27 -0.68 -13.89
N LEU A 213 2.71 0.30 -13.21
CA LEU A 213 2.20 1.55 -13.76
C LEU A 213 3.17 2.70 -13.48
N GLN A 214 3.27 3.66 -14.39
CA GLN A 214 4.14 4.82 -14.29
C GLN A 214 3.35 6.08 -14.60
N ASN A 215 3.53 7.11 -13.78
CA ASN A 215 3.28 8.51 -14.12
C ASN A 215 4.63 9.12 -14.52
N ASP A 216 4.85 9.35 -15.80
CA ASP A 216 6.11 9.88 -16.32
C ASP A 216 6.17 11.41 -16.39
N GLN A 217 5.13 12.08 -15.86
CA GLN A 217 5.02 13.53 -15.89
C GLN A 217 5.30 14.14 -14.52
N PRO A 218 5.85 15.38 -14.48
CA PRO A 218 6.11 16.11 -13.23
C PRO A 218 4.83 16.74 -12.67
N VAL A 219 3.79 15.94 -12.48
CA VAL A 219 2.49 16.35 -11.93
C VAL A 219 1.95 15.28 -10.99
N ILE A 220 1.36 15.72 -9.89
CA ILE A 220 0.66 14.81 -8.97
C ILE A 220 -0.60 14.30 -9.68
N LEU A 221 -0.74 13.00 -9.80
CA LEU A 221 -1.95 12.38 -10.31
C LEU A 221 -2.88 12.08 -9.14
N GLU A 222 -3.93 12.84 -9.02
CA GLU A 222 -4.95 12.71 -7.96
C GLU A 222 -6.20 11.99 -8.46
N ASN A 223 -7.03 11.52 -7.53
CA ASN A 223 -8.33 10.88 -7.80
C ASN A 223 -8.25 9.70 -8.76
N LEU A 224 -7.13 8.98 -8.73
CA LEU A 224 -6.88 7.86 -9.64
C LEU A 224 -7.73 6.66 -9.27
N SER A 225 -8.51 6.18 -10.24
CA SER A 225 -9.28 4.94 -10.16
C SER A 225 -8.77 3.97 -11.21
N ILE A 226 -8.57 2.70 -10.84
CA ILE A 226 -8.10 1.65 -11.74
C ILE A 226 -9.04 0.46 -11.66
N ASP A 227 -9.48 -0.04 -12.83
CA ASP A 227 -10.23 -1.29 -13.01
C ASP A 227 -9.41 -2.22 -13.91
N ALA A 228 -8.89 -3.30 -13.32
CA ALA A 228 -8.05 -4.28 -13.99
C ALA A 228 -8.77 -5.64 -14.04
N LYS A 229 -8.93 -6.17 -15.25
CA LYS A 229 -9.62 -7.43 -15.54
C LYS A 229 -8.69 -8.39 -16.26
N VAL A 230 -8.59 -9.61 -15.75
CA VAL A 230 -7.78 -10.66 -16.35
C VAL A 230 -8.67 -11.72 -16.99
N TYR A 231 -8.31 -12.09 -18.21
CA TYR A 231 -8.95 -13.12 -19.01
C TYR A 231 -7.93 -14.18 -19.42
N GLN A 232 -8.39 -15.39 -19.70
CA GLN A 232 -7.56 -16.32 -20.45
C GLN A 232 -7.41 -15.81 -21.90
N GLN A 233 -6.22 -15.95 -22.49
CA GLN A 233 -6.03 -15.53 -23.88
C GLN A 233 -7.05 -16.24 -24.80
N ASN A 234 -7.61 -15.50 -25.74
CA ASN A 234 -8.65 -15.96 -26.69
C ASN A 234 -9.97 -16.39 -26.02
N SER A 235 -10.30 -15.85 -24.85
CA SER A 235 -11.56 -16.09 -24.15
C SER A 235 -12.09 -14.78 -23.59
N ASP A 236 -13.40 -14.58 -23.65
CA ASP A 236 -14.09 -13.45 -22.99
C ASP A 236 -14.54 -13.77 -21.58
N LYS A 237 -14.18 -14.96 -21.08
CA LYS A 237 -14.48 -15.34 -19.68
C LYS A 237 -13.56 -14.57 -18.75
N LEU A 238 -14.16 -13.70 -17.96
CA LEU A 238 -13.47 -13.01 -16.86
C LEU A 238 -12.98 -14.03 -15.84
N LEU A 239 -11.69 -13.97 -15.49
CA LEU A 239 -11.08 -14.81 -14.47
C LEU A 239 -10.96 -14.06 -13.15
N TYR A 240 -10.34 -12.87 -13.18
CA TYR A 240 -10.07 -12.06 -11.99
C TYR A 240 -10.30 -10.59 -12.29
N GLN A 241 -10.71 -9.84 -11.27
CA GLN A 241 -10.86 -8.39 -11.34
C GLN A 241 -10.40 -7.74 -10.05
N THR A 242 -9.66 -6.65 -10.17
CA THR A 242 -9.33 -5.77 -9.06
C THR A 242 -9.67 -4.34 -9.45
N LYS A 243 -10.51 -3.71 -8.63
CA LYS A 243 -10.86 -2.29 -8.77
C LYS A 243 -10.44 -1.54 -7.52
N LYS A 244 -9.72 -0.41 -7.70
CA LYS A 244 -9.33 0.50 -6.62
C LYS A 244 -9.64 1.93 -7.03
N THR A 245 -10.05 2.74 -6.07
CA THR A 245 -10.37 4.17 -6.23
C THR A 245 -9.58 5.00 -5.25
N ASP A 246 -9.66 6.31 -5.37
CA ASP A 246 -9.08 7.29 -4.45
C ASP A 246 -7.56 7.19 -4.28
N MET A 247 -6.90 6.69 -5.33
CA MET A 247 -5.44 6.60 -5.36
C MET A 247 -4.81 7.91 -5.82
N LYS A 248 -3.52 8.06 -5.50
CA LYS A 248 -2.67 9.16 -5.99
C LYS A 248 -1.34 8.61 -6.45
N MET A 249 -0.74 9.27 -7.45
CA MET A 249 0.65 9.00 -7.82
C MET A 249 1.50 10.25 -7.66
N ALA A 250 2.71 10.06 -7.15
CA ALA A 250 3.72 11.10 -7.14
C ALA A 250 4.13 11.45 -8.59
N PRO A 251 4.64 12.68 -8.81
CA PRO A 251 5.27 13.04 -10.07
C PRO A 251 6.42 12.09 -10.41
N ASN A 252 6.58 11.76 -11.69
CA ASN A 252 7.71 10.98 -12.19
C ASN A 252 7.97 9.72 -11.34
N SER A 253 6.93 8.94 -11.08
CA SER A 253 6.99 7.73 -10.25
C SER A 253 6.34 6.53 -10.88
N ASN A 254 6.70 5.35 -10.42
CA ASN A 254 6.02 4.12 -10.78
C ASN A 254 5.60 3.34 -9.52
N PHE A 255 4.62 2.47 -9.67
CA PHE A 255 4.23 1.56 -8.61
C PHE A 255 3.70 0.24 -9.15
N ASP A 256 3.69 -0.77 -8.31
CA ASP A 256 3.23 -2.10 -8.62
C ASP A 256 1.75 -2.24 -8.20
N PHE A 257 0.82 -2.13 -9.17
CA PHE A 257 -0.60 -2.36 -8.96
C PHE A 257 -0.87 -3.85 -8.88
N GLY A 258 -1.33 -4.34 -7.73
CA GLY A 258 -1.64 -5.74 -7.52
C GLY A 258 -3.04 -6.10 -7.98
N ILE A 259 -3.15 -7.14 -8.80
CA ILE A 259 -4.40 -7.79 -9.19
C ILE A 259 -4.49 -9.08 -8.41
N ASP A 260 -5.47 -9.16 -7.52
CA ASP A 260 -5.67 -10.32 -6.64
C ASP A 260 -6.01 -11.57 -7.45
N TRP A 261 -5.34 -12.67 -7.11
CA TRP A 261 -5.56 -13.98 -7.74
C TRP A 261 -6.41 -14.90 -6.88
N GLU A 262 -7.08 -14.36 -5.84
CA GLU A 262 -8.03 -15.04 -4.97
C GLU A 262 -7.46 -16.33 -4.35
N ASN A 263 -6.18 -16.31 -3.99
CA ASN A 263 -5.44 -17.47 -3.49
C ASN A 263 -5.43 -18.71 -4.42
N GLN A 264 -5.78 -18.52 -5.70
CA GLN A 264 -5.68 -19.60 -6.66
C GLN A 264 -4.23 -19.82 -7.10
N PRO A 265 -3.81 -21.04 -7.40
CA PRO A 265 -2.48 -21.28 -7.95
C PRO A 265 -2.27 -20.54 -9.28
N LEU A 266 -1.10 -19.91 -9.42
CA LEU A 266 -0.65 -19.33 -10.68
C LEU A 266 -0.37 -20.47 -11.67
N LYS A 267 -1.26 -20.70 -12.61
CA LYS A 267 -1.14 -21.76 -13.62
C LYS A 267 -0.38 -21.23 -14.83
N GLU A 268 0.54 -22.03 -15.36
CA GLU A 268 1.21 -21.74 -16.60
C GLU A 268 0.18 -21.55 -17.74
N GLY A 269 0.38 -20.51 -18.53
CA GLY A 269 -0.54 -20.20 -19.62
C GLY A 269 -0.41 -18.78 -20.14
N LYS A 270 -1.19 -18.51 -21.16
CA LYS A 270 -1.30 -17.19 -21.78
C LYS A 270 -2.59 -16.51 -21.32
N TYR A 271 -2.47 -15.27 -20.92
CA TYR A 271 -3.53 -14.46 -20.34
C TYR A 271 -3.60 -13.10 -21.04
N ARG A 272 -4.65 -12.36 -20.78
CA ARG A 272 -4.91 -11.02 -21.32
C ARG A 272 -5.38 -10.11 -20.19
N LEU A 273 -4.70 -8.98 -20.02
CA LEU A 273 -5.09 -7.93 -19.10
C LEU A 273 -5.81 -6.82 -19.87
N LYS A 274 -7.05 -6.53 -19.49
CA LYS A 274 -7.76 -5.31 -19.87
C LYS A 274 -7.79 -4.39 -18.65
N MET A 275 -7.20 -3.22 -18.78
CA MET A 275 -7.11 -2.26 -17.67
C MET A 275 -7.57 -0.89 -18.11
N THR A 276 -8.34 -0.23 -17.27
CA THR A 276 -8.71 1.18 -17.41
C THR A 276 -8.29 1.93 -16.18
N ALA A 277 -7.57 3.01 -16.35
CA ALA A 277 -7.25 3.96 -15.31
C ALA A 277 -7.84 5.33 -15.66
N THR A 278 -8.39 6.04 -14.68
CA THR A 278 -8.93 7.39 -14.88
C THR A 278 -8.77 8.24 -13.62
N ASN A 279 -8.55 9.53 -13.81
CA ASN A 279 -8.58 10.52 -12.73
C ASN A 279 -9.85 11.39 -12.77
N GLY A 280 -10.86 10.99 -13.58
CA GLY A 280 -12.07 11.75 -13.81
C GLY A 280 -11.99 12.79 -14.94
N VAL A 281 -10.78 13.13 -15.39
CA VAL A 281 -10.53 14.05 -16.52
C VAL A 281 -9.90 13.31 -17.68
N GLU A 282 -8.80 12.60 -17.41
CA GLU A 282 -8.09 11.76 -18.39
C GLU A 282 -8.42 10.29 -18.13
N THR A 283 -8.34 9.49 -19.21
CA THR A 283 -8.54 8.04 -19.15
C THR A 283 -7.49 7.33 -19.99
N TRP A 284 -6.86 6.33 -19.40
CA TRP A 284 -5.86 5.46 -20.03
C TRP A 284 -6.40 4.04 -20.09
N THR A 285 -6.20 3.37 -21.21
CA THR A 285 -6.66 1.99 -21.40
C THR A 285 -5.55 1.13 -21.98
N TRP A 286 -5.43 -0.09 -21.47
CA TRP A 286 -4.49 -1.09 -21.97
C TRP A 286 -5.23 -2.40 -22.19
N ASP A 287 -4.79 -3.11 -23.21
CA ASP A 287 -5.30 -4.41 -23.60
C ASP A 287 -4.12 -5.29 -24.03
N GLU A 288 -3.47 -5.91 -23.04
CA GLU A 288 -2.15 -6.51 -23.18
C GLU A 288 -2.16 -8.01 -22.87
N ALA A 289 -1.47 -8.77 -23.72
CA ALA A 289 -1.24 -10.19 -23.45
C ALA A 289 -0.03 -10.37 -22.52
N PHE A 290 -0.14 -11.34 -21.59
CA PHE A 290 0.98 -11.73 -20.75
C PHE A 290 1.01 -13.25 -20.56
N THR A 291 2.13 -13.75 -20.05
CA THR A 291 2.32 -15.19 -19.84
C THR A 291 2.74 -15.45 -18.40
N ILE A 292 2.15 -16.46 -17.80
CA ILE A 292 2.65 -17.06 -16.56
C ILE A 292 3.45 -18.30 -16.98
N GLY A 293 4.75 -18.30 -16.75
CA GLY A 293 5.64 -19.41 -17.05
C GLY A 293 5.92 -20.29 -15.81
N LYS A 294 7.06 -20.95 -15.80
CA LYS A 294 7.50 -21.82 -14.70
C LYS A 294 7.73 -21.08 -13.38
N GLU A 295 7.99 -19.77 -13.43
CA GLU A 295 8.11 -18.93 -12.25
C GLU A 295 6.84 -18.97 -11.38
N GLY A 296 5.66 -19.14 -11.98
CA GLY A 296 4.40 -19.30 -11.26
C GLY A 296 4.40 -20.49 -10.31
N GLN A 297 5.05 -21.61 -10.69
CA GLN A 297 5.16 -22.79 -9.82
C GLN A 297 6.03 -22.52 -8.58
N ASN A 298 7.10 -21.71 -8.71
CA ASN A 298 7.95 -21.35 -7.59
C ASN A 298 7.21 -20.41 -6.64
N LEU A 299 6.52 -19.43 -7.17
CA LEU A 299 5.66 -18.53 -6.37
C LEU A 299 4.57 -19.32 -5.62
N ASN A 300 3.95 -20.31 -6.25
CA ASN A 300 2.96 -21.15 -5.59
C ASN A 300 3.52 -21.95 -4.38
N LYS A 301 4.81 -22.33 -4.39
CA LYS A 301 5.45 -23.01 -3.24
C LYS A 301 5.65 -22.09 -2.04
N GLU A 302 5.84 -20.80 -2.30
CA GLU A 302 6.08 -19.77 -1.28
C GLU A 302 4.77 -19.13 -0.81
N ALA A 303 3.68 -19.29 -1.58
CA ALA A 303 2.38 -18.73 -1.27
C ALA A 303 1.74 -19.40 -0.05
N VAL A 304 1.05 -18.59 0.76
CA VAL A 304 0.22 -19.08 1.87
C VAL A 304 -1.24 -19.20 1.42
N ASN A 305 -1.99 -20.08 2.09
CA ASN A 305 -3.44 -20.24 1.91
C ASN A 305 -3.89 -20.51 0.46
N LEU A 306 -3.05 -21.20 -0.34
CA LEU A 306 -3.50 -21.63 -1.66
C LEU A 306 -4.70 -22.56 -1.55
N GLU A 307 -5.72 -22.30 -2.35
CA GLU A 307 -6.85 -23.21 -2.49
C GLU A 307 -6.38 -24.52 -3.17
N LYS A 308 -6.47 -25.62 -2.43
CA LYS A 308 -6.20 -26.96 -2.96
C LYS A 308 -7.42 -27.42 -3.75
N THR A 309 -7.28 -27.52 -5.06
CA THR A 309 -8.31 -28.16 -5.89
C THR A 309 -8.35 -29.65 -5.50
N ASN A 310 -9.41 -30.09 -4.81
CA ASN A 310 -9.62 -31.50 -4.46
C ASN A 310 -9.99 -32.30 -5.71
N THR A 311 -9.04 -32.43 -6.64
CA THR A 311 -9.24 -33.18 -7.90
C THR A 311 -9.68 -34.63 -7.63
N TRP A 312 -9.23 -35.21 -6.54
CA TRP A 312 -9.63 -36.56 -6.17
C TRP A 312 -11.14 -36.68 -5.83
N LEU A 313 -11.75 -35.61 -5.31
CA LEU A 313 -13.19 -35.56 -5.03
C LEU A 313 -14.01 -35.65 -6.33
N TYR A 314 -13.61 -34.97 -7.37
CA TYR A 314 -14.24 -35.05 -8.68
C TYR A 314 -14.05 -36.43 -9.31
N VAL A 315 -12.88 -37.07 -9.14
CA VAL A 315 -12.62 -38.44 -9.58
C VAL A 315 -13.50 -39.43 -8.80
N ALA A 316 -13.64 -39.25 -7.49
CA ALA A 316 -14.51 -40.09 -6.67
C ALA A 316 -16.00 -39.97 -7.06
N ILE A 317 -16.47 -38.74 -7.34
CA ILE A 317 -17.83 -38.52 -7.81
C ILE A 317 -18.04 -39.18 -9.18
N ALA A 318 -17.09 -39.02 -10.12
CA ALA A 318 -17.18 -39.66 -11.44
C ALA A 318 -17.20 -41.19 -11.33
N ALA A 319 -16.34 -41.78 -10.49
CA ALA A 319 -16.33 -43.21 -10.22
C ALA A 319 -17.66 -43.71 -9.61
N GLY A 320 -18.23 -42.94 -8.67
CA GLY A 320 -19.55 -43.19 -8.07
C GLY A 320 -20.67 -43.23 -9.09
N VAL A 321 -20.71 -42.25 -10.02
CA VAL A 321 -21.70 -42.19 -11.10
C VAL A 321 -21.59 -43.43 -12.03
N VAL A 322 -20.35 -43.81 -12.40
CA VAL A 322 -20.11 -45.02 -13.23
C VAL A 322 -20.58 -46.28 -12.51
N LEU A 323 -20.32 -46.42 -11.21
CA LEU A 323 -20.72 -47.56 -10.41
C LEU A 323 -22.26 -47.68 -10.30
N ILE A 324 -22.94 -46.54 -10.11
CA ILE A 324 -24.41 -46.49 -10.11
C ILE A 324 -24.98 -46.93 -11.48
N ALA A 325 -24.40 -46.45 -12.58
CA ALA A 325 -24.81 -46.82 -13.92
C ALA A 325 -24.66 -48.36 -14.17
N LEU A 326 -23.54 -48.94 -13.72
CA LEU A 326 -23.30 -50.38 -13.80
C LEU A 326 -24.34 -51.17 -12.98
N ILE A 327 -24.65 -50.76 -11.76
CA ILE A 327 -25.68 -51.39 -10.94
C ILE A 327 -27.03 -51.34 -11.63
N ILE A 328 -27.43 -50.21 -12.21
CA ILE A 328 -28.68 -50.06 -12.96
C ILE A 328 -28.72 -51.05 -14.14
N ILE A 329 -27.64 -51.14 -14.92
CA ILE A 329 -27.53 -52.09 -16.04
C ILE A 329 -27.68 -53.53 -15.57
N LEU A 330 -27.01 -53.91 -14.47
CA LEU A 330 -27.11 -55.27 -13.91
C LEU A 330 -28.55 -55.58 -13.42
N VAL A 331 -29.21 -54.63 -12.77
CA VAL A 331 -30.60 -54.81 -12.33
C VAL A 331 -31.54 -54.99 -13.52
N ILE A 332 -31.37 -54.18 -14.57
CA ILE A 332 -32.19 -54.28 -15.80
C ILE A 332 -31.94 -55.63 -16.47
N ARG A 333 -30.69 -56.10 -16.61
CA ARG A 333 -30.35 -57.43 -17.17
C ARG A 333 -30.96 -58.55 -16.34
N LYS A 334 -30.88 -58.47 -15.01
CA LYS A 334 -31.45 -59.46 -14.10
C LYS A 334 -32.99 -59.51 -14.18
N ARG A 335 -33.66 -58.39 -14.38
CA ARG A 335 -35.12 -58.32 -14.58
C ARG A 335 -35.55 -58.90 -15.93
N ARG A 336 -34.80 -58.64 -17.02
CA ARG A 336 -35.07 -59.23 -18.36
C ARG A 336 -34.92 -60.75 -18.36
N ASN A 337 -33.85 -61.29 -17.77
CA ASN A 337 -33.63 -62.75 -17.66
C ASN A 337 -34.65 -63.47 -16.76
N LYS A 338 -35.43 -62.76 -15.94
CA LYS A 338 -36.54 -63.33 -15.16
C LYS A 338 -37.86 -63.34 -15.91
N GLN A 339 -38.00 -62.61 -17.00
CA GLN A 339 -39.23 -62.57 -17.85
C GLN A 339 -39.15 -63.62 -19.00
N GLU A 340 -37.98 -64.13 -19.27
CA GLU A 340 -37.76 -65.22 -20.30
C GLU A 340 -37.74 -66.63 -19.76
N LYS A 341 -38.04 -66.84 -18.45
CA LYS A 341 -38.29 -68.09 -17.79
C LYS A 341 -39.75 -68.18 -17.31
#